data_0aa705724f4f0900370440d469952c94
#
_entry.id   0aa705724f4f0900370440d469952c94
#
_cell.length_a   1.000
_cell.length_b   1.000
_cell.length_c   1.000
_cell.angle_alpha   90.00
_cell.angle_beta   90.00
_cell.angle_gamma   90.00
#
_symmetry.space_group_name_H-M   'P 1'
#
loop_
_entity.id
_entity.type
_entity.pdbx_description
1 polymer ?
#
loop_
_entity_poly.entity_id
_entity_poly.type
_entity_poly.pdbx_seq_one_letter_code
_entity_poly.pdbx_strand_id
1 'polypeptide(L)'
;VGSSAQLSLTTGSYDTAVGMHAQHAPLGKFTPDAKGVFTPDFPTTTASKQTSVGAESGQNVATQIDGITTIGYRATVGAVNGTALGILSRADHQDSVALGSNTQTTAANQVMVGGRDIEVTDPTMGVILASPDKKRWRVTVDNAGVLSAAPVI
;
A
#
# COMPACT_ATOMS: atom_id res chain seq x y z
N VAL A 1 13.08 11.78 4.72
CA VAL A 1 13.27 12.70 5.85
C VAL A 1 12.82 12.01 7.14
N GLY A 2 13.65 12.02 8.16
CA GLY A 2 13.42 11.36 9.44
C GLY A 2 14.65 10.54 9.87
N SER A 3 14.72 10.17 11.17
CA SER A 3 15.80 9.32 11.67
C SER A 3 15.72 7.95 10.99
N SER A 4 16.82 7.50 10.38
CA SER A 4 16.94 6.22 9.68
C SER A 4 15.89 5.99 8.57
N ALA A 5 15.39 7.05 7.93
CA ALA A 5 14.59 6.91 6.71
C ALA A 5 15.50 6.36 5.58
N GLN A 6 15.05 5.36 4.85
CA GLN A 6 15.78 4.72 3.73
C GLN A 6 17.16 4.13 4.07
N LEU A 7 17.37 3.62 5.26
CA LEU A 7 18.70 3.20 5.70
C LEU A 7 19.33 2.05 4.89
N SER A 8 18.61 1.37 4.02
CA SER A 8 19.08 0.15 3.33
C SER A 8 18.81 0.11 1.83
N LEU A 9 18.50 1.24 1.19
CA LEU A 9 18.38 1.30 -0.26
C LEU A 9 19.76 1.45 -0.91
N THR A 10 20.21 0.45 -1.64
CA THR A 10 21.53 0.46 -2.28
C THR A 10 21.49 0.80 -3.77
N THR A 11 20.40 0.52 -4.48
CA THR A 11 20.28 0.72 -5.93
C THR A 11 18.88 1.13 -6.43
N GLY A 12 17.93 1.40 -5.53
CA GLY A 12 16.57 1.86 -5.90
C GLY A 12 16.55 3.29 -6.46
N SER A 13 15.56 3.60 -7.30
CA SER A 13 15.35 4.92 -7.91
C SER A 13 13.92 5.41 -7.73
N TYR A 14 13.76 6.73 -7.61
CA TYR A 14 12.44 7.39 -7.46
C TYR A 14 11.73 7.05 -6.14
N ASP A 15 12.48 6.91 -5.05
CA ASP A 15 11.93 6.55 -3.75
C ASP A 15 11.74 7.77 -2.86
N THR A 16 10.66 7.78 -2.11
CA THR A 16 10.35 8.82 -1.12
C THR A 16 10.07 8.18 0.24
N ALA A 17 10.85 8.55 1.25
CA ALA A 17 10.63 8.11 2.62
C ALA A 17 10.55 9.30 3.57
N VAL A 18 9.45 9.41 4.32
CA VAL A 18 9.22 10.45 5.32
C VAL A 18 8.73 9.82 6.60
N GLY A 19 9.47 9.98 7.67
CA GLY A 19 9.16 9.42 8.99
C GLY A 19 10.32 8.66 9.60
N MET A 20 10.25 8.42 10.90
CA MET A 20 11.25 7.63 11.60
C MET A 20 11.20 6.18 11.10
N HIS A 21 12.34 5.63 10.69
CA HIS A 21 12.45 4.26 10.15
C HIS A 21 11.51 3.96 8.96
N ALA A 22 11.07 4.96 8.19
CA ALA A 22 10.33 4.73 6.95
C ALA A 22 11.23 3.99 5.92
N GLN A 23 10.71 2.96 5.26
CA GLN A 23 11.47 2.09 4.33
C GLN A 23 12.75 1.48 4.92
N HIS A 24 12.75 1.19 6.20
CA HIS A 24 13.88 0.55 6.84
C HIS A 24 13.84 -0.96 6.55
N ALA A 25 14.80 -1.48 5.80
CA ALA A 25 14.97 -2.93 5.65
C ALA A 25 15.40 -3.53 7.00
N PRO A 26 15.05 -4.80 7.28
CA PRO A 26 15.55 -5.46 8.47
C PRO A 26 17.08 -5.38 8.50
N LEU A 27 17.63 -5.03 9.66
CA LEU A 27 19.07 -5.02 9.86
C LEU A 27 19.59 -6.41 9.47
N GLY A 28 20.46 -6.48 8.47
CA GLY A 28 21.17 -7.68 8.10
C GLY A 28 21.97 -8.24 9.30
N LYS A 29 22.29 -9.51 9.25
CA LYS A 29 23.13 -10.11 10.27
C LYS A 29 24.51 -9.45 10.24
N PHE A 30 25.00 -9.02 11.38
CA PHE A 30 26.41 -8.65 11.53
C PHE A 30 27.23 -9.94 11.51
N THR A 31 27.82 -10.28 10.38
CA THR A 31 28.75 -11.41 10.30
C THR A 31 30.19 -10.88 10.31
N PRO A 32 31.05 -11.39 11.22
CA PRO A 32 32.46 -11.04 11.16
C PRO A 32 33.11 -11.66 9.91
N ASP A 33 33.92 -10.89 9.21
CA ASP A 33 34.78 -11.43 8.17
C ASP A 33 35.92 -12.27 8.78
N ALA A 34 36.76 -12.89 7.94
CA ALA A 34 37.90 -13.72 8.37
C ALA A 34 38.93 -12.93 9.21
N LYS A 35 38.83 -11.63 9.33
CA LYS A 35 39.66 -10.73 10.13
C LYS A 35 38.96 -10.23 11.40
N GLY A 36 37.74 -10.71 11.67
CA GLY A 36 36.94 -10.30 12.83
C GLY A 36 36.28 -8.90 12.67
N VAL A 37 36.29 -8.31 11.47
CA VAL A 37 35.63 -7.05 11.19
C VAL A 37 34.14 -7.33 10.93
N PHE A 38 33.29 -6.75 11.75
CA PHE A 38 31.84 -6.84 11.58
C PHE A 38 31.39 -5.93 10.43
N THR A 39 31.08 -6.51 9.29
CA THR A 39 30.41 -5.81 8.19
C THR A 39 28.92 -6.08 8.28
N PRO A 40 28.08 -5.03 8.29
CA PRO A 40 26.64 -5.25 8.20
C PRO A 40 26.30 -5.80 6.81
N ASP A 41 25.73 -6.97 6.76
CA ASP A 41 25.13 -7.54 5.54
C ASP A 41 23.74 -6.91 5.37
N PHE A 42 23.70 -5.77 4.71
CA PHE A 42 22.42 -5.16 4.33
C PHE A 42 21.90 -5.89 3.10
N PRO A 43 20.71 -6.50 3.16
CA PRO A 43 20.11 -7.04 1.95
C PRO A 43 20.01 -5.91 0.93
N THR A 44 20.64 -6.10 -0.22
CA THR A 44 20.57 -5.15 -1.33
C THR A 44 19.14 -5.14 -1.86
N THR A 45 18.40 -4.07 -1.56
CA THR A 45 17.08 -3.87 -2.16
C THR A 45 17.26 -3.05 -3.43
N THR A 46 16.84 -3.58 -4.56
CA THR A 46 16.79 -2.89 -5.86
C THR A 46 15.41 -2.35 -6.18
N ALA A 47 14.50 -2.38 -5.22
CA ALA A 47 13.15 -1.89 -5.37
C ALA A 47 13.12 -0.39 -5.71
N SER A 48 12.22 0.02 -6.58
CA SER A 48 12.10 1.38 -7.10
C SER A 48 10.66 1.88 -7.09
N LYS A 49 10.48 3.21 -7.17
CA LYS A 49 9.18 3.86 -7.21
C LYS A 49 8.35 3.61 -5.94
N GLN A 50 8.99 3.72 -4.80
CA GLN A 50 8.37 3.53 -3.50
C GLN A 50 8.03 4.87 -2.85
N THR A 51 6.87 4.97 -2.24
CA THR A 51 6.48 6.10 -1.41
C THR A 51 6.09 5.60 -0.03
N SER A 52 6.82 6.02 1.00
CA SER A 52 6.54 5.63 2.37
C SER A 52 6.48 6.86 3.27
N VAL A 53 5.32 7.10 3.88
CA VAL A 53 5.09 8.23 4.77
C VAL A 53 4.52 7.75 6.10
N GLY A 54 5.21 8.03 7.17
CA GLY A 54 4.84 7.63 8.52
C GLY A 54 5.95 6.87 9.23
N ALA A 55 5.90 6.84 10.56
CA ALA A 55 6.87 6.08 11.33
C ALA A 55 6.73 4.58 11.03
N GLU A 56 7.85 3.91 10.80
CA GLU A 56 7.91 2.48 10.49
C GLU A 56 7.06 2.05 9.27
N SER A 57 6.69 2.97 8.37
CA SER A 57 5.97 2.63 7.14
C SER A 57 6.89 1.99 6.10
N GLY A 58 6.39 1.04 5.32
CA GLY A 58 7.17 0.34 4.31
C GLY A 58 8.29 -0.54 4.87
N GLN A 59 8.26 -0.87 6.16
CA GLN A 59 9.24 -1.77 6.77
C GLN A 59 9.04 -3.23 6.34
N ASN A 60 10.13 -3.99 6.34
CA ASN A 60 10.13 -5.44 6.08
C ASN A 60 9.63 -5.86 4.69
N VAL A 61 9.77 -4.99 3.70
CA VAL A 61 9.60 -5.42 2.31
C VAL A 61 10.80 -6.30 1.96
N ALA A 62 10.66 -7.61 2.15
CA ALA A 62 11.76 -8.57 2.14
C ALA A 62 12.35 -8.82 0.74
N THR A 63 11.81 -8.24 -0.31
CA THR A 63 12.23 -8.48 -1.70
C THR A 63 11.96 -7.25 -2.56
N GLN A 64 12.54 -7.23 -3.74
CA GLN A 64 12.39 -6.20 -4.77
C GLN A 64 10.92 -6.02 -5.18
N ILE A 65 10.22 -5.13 -4.48
CA ILE A 65 8.82 -4.81 -4.78
C ILE A 65 8.76 -3.38 -5.27
N ASP A 66 8.39 -3.20 -6.54
CA ASP A 66 8.27 -1.91 -7.18
C ASP A 66 6.85 -1.35 -7.09
N GLY A 67 6.73 -0.01 -7.20
CA GLY A 67 5.45 0.66 -7.35
C GLY A 67 4.60 0.67 -6.08
N ILE A 68 5.20 0.66 -4.90
CA ILE A 68 4.44 0.63 -3.65
C ILE A 68 4.18 2.02 -3.06
N THR A 69 3.04 2.15 -2.40
CA THR A 69 2.70 3.33 -1.61
C THR A 69 2.25 2.90 -0.21
N THR A 70 2.94 3.37 0.81
CA THR A 70 2.57 3.14 2.22
C THR A 70 2.42 4.48 2.94
N ILE A 71 1.25 4.75 3.50
CA ILE A 71 0.98 5.97 4.27
C ILE A 71 0.32 5.59 5.59
N GLY A 72 1.01 5.83 6.69
CA GLY A 72 0.53 5.54 8.04
C GLY A 72 1.57 4.82 8.89
N TYR A 73 1.37 4.83 10.19
CA TYR A 73 2.23 4.10 11.12
C TYR A 73 2.16 2.60 10.83
N ARG A 74 3.30 1.97 10.56
CA ARG A 74 3.43 0.54 10.21
C ARG A 74 2.56 0.08 9.03
N ALA A 75 2.24 0.98 8.10
CA ALA A 75 1.61 0.57 6.85
C ALA A 75 2.62 -0.24 6.02
N THR A 76 2.21 -1.38 5.48
CA THR A 76 3.08 -2.30 4.74
C THR A 76 2.47 -2.76 3.42
N VAL A 77 3.33 -3.05 2.46
CA VAL A 77 2.95 -3.65 1.18
C VAL A 77 3.81 -4.88 0.96
N GLY A 78 3.19 -6.01 0.64
CA GLY A 78 3.83 -7.30 0.42
C GLY A 78 3.95 -7.73 -1.05
N ALA A 79 3.42 -6.93 -1.99
CA ALA A 79 3.42 -7.27 -3.42
C ALA A 79 3.51 -6.02 -4.31
N VAL A 80 3.90 -6.21 -5.59
CA VAL A 80 4.07 -5.12 -6.56
C VAL A 80 2.78 -4.32 -6.77
N ASN A 81 2.93 -3.01 -7.00
CA ASN A 81 1.84 -2.06 -7.23
C ASN A 81 0.81 -2.01 -6.09
N GLY A 82 1.23 -2.35 -4.87
CA GLY A 82 0.36 -2.29 -3.70
C GLY A 82 0.27 -0.88 -3.12
N THR A 83 -0.89 -0.55 -2.56
CA THR A 83 -1.11 0.70 -1.83
C THR A 83 -1.73 0.41 -0.47
N ALA A 84 -1.08 0.84 0.62
CA ALA A 84 -1.56 0.70 1.98
C ALA A 84 -1.70 2.08 2.64
N LEU A 85 -2.93 2.48 2.92
CA LEU A 85 -3.29 3.78 3.49
C LEU A 85 -4.00 3.59 4.83
N GLY A 86 -3.33 3.92 5.91
CA GLY A 86 -3.85 3.84 7.28
C GLY A 86 -2.88 3.17 8.25
N ILE A 87 -3.12 3.34 9.53
CA ILE A 87 -2.33 2.71 10.59
C ILE A 87 -2.48 1.18 10.48
N LEU A 88 -1.36 0.44 10.43
CA LEU A 88 -1.33 -1.02 10.33
C LEU A 88 -2.07 -1.59 9.11
N SER A 89 -2.26 -0.78 8.06
CA SER A 89 -2.83 -1.26 6.81
C SER A 89 -1.83 -2.13 6.04
N ARG A 90 -2.33 -3.15 5.33
CA ARG A 90 -1.48 -4.12 4.61
C ARG A 90 -2.04 -4.44 3.23
N ALA A 91 -1.28 -4.17 2.18
CA ALA A 91 -1.59 -4.58 0.81
C ALA A 91 -0.65 -5.73 0.42
N ASP A 92 -1.02 -6.95 0.78
CA ASP A 92 -0.17 -8.13 0.62
C ASP A 92 -0.33 -8.82 -0.75
N HIS A 93 -1.18 -8.30 -1.62
CA HIS A 93 -1.47 -8.88 -2.92
C HIS A 93 -1.19 -7.89 -4.05
N GLN A 94 -0.78 -8.42 -5.22
CA GLN A 94 -0.46 -7.61 -6.39
C GLN A 94 -1.65 -6.73 -6.83
N ASP A 95 -1.35 -5.49 -7.26
CA ASP A 95 -2.32 -4.53 -7.77
C ASP A 95 -3.49 -4.30 -6.80
N SER A 96 -3.22 -4.32 -5.49
CA SER A 96 -4.25 -4.19 -4.47
C SER A 96 -4.09 -2.92 -3.62
N VAL A 97 -5.21 -2.47 -3.07
CA VAL A 97 -5.29 -1.28 -2.21
C VAL A 97 -5.93 -1.66 -0.88
N ALA A 98 -5.25 -1.39 0.22
CA ALA A 98 -5.78 -1.45 1.58
C ALA A 98 -6.05 -0.03 2.08
N LEU A 99 -7.31 0.31 2.29
CA LEU A 99 -7.73 1.63 2.72
C LEU A 99 -8.40 1.58 4.10
N GLY A 100 -7.78 2.21 5.07
CA GLY A 100 -8.25 2.26 6.45
C GLY A 100 -7.31 1.58 7.43
N SER A 101 -7.50 1.87 8.73
CA SER A 101 -6.71 1.28 9.80
C SER A 101 -6.96 -0.22 9.95
N ASN A 102 -5.92 -1.01 10.16
CA ASN A 102 -5.97 -2.48 10.29
C ASN A 102 -6.61 -3.21 9.09
N THR A 103 -6.64 -2.57 7.92
CA THR A 103 -7.16 -3.18 6.70
C THR A 103 -6.10 -4.07 6.06
N GLN A 104 -6.48 -5.28 5.65
CA GLN A 104 -5.60 -6.19 4.93
C GLN A 104 -6.29 -6.71 3.68
N THR A 105 -5.64 -6.62 2.52
CA THR A 105 -6.16 -7.21 1.29
C THR A 105 -6.13 -8.74 1.34
N THR A 106 -7.07 -9.38 0.68
CA THR A 106 -7.22 -10.85 0.64
C THR A 106 -7.03 -11.44 -0.74
N ALA A 107 -6.95 -10.59 -1.77
CA ALA A 107 -6.77 -11.02 -3.16
C ALA A 107 -6.04 -9.94 -3.99
N ALA A 108 -5.47 -10.34 -5.11
CA ALA A 108 -4.94 -9.42 -6.11
C ALA A 108 -6.07 -8.64 -6.81
N ASN A 109 -5.75 -7.47 -7.36
CA ASN A 109 -6.69 -6.58 -8.06
C ASN A 109 -7.89 -6.14 -7.19
N GLN A 110 -7.67 -5.99 -5.89
CA GLN A 110 -8.71 -5.68 -4.91
C GLN A 110 -8.49 -4.30 -4.30
N VAL A 111 -9.57 -3.54 -4.12
CA VAL A 111 -9.61 -2.41 -3.18
C VAL A 111 -10.40 -2.87 -1.95
N MET A 112 -9.71 -2.98 -0.81
CA MET A 112 -10.30 -3.34 0.47
C MET A 112 -10.46 -2.07 1.32
N VAL A 113 -11.70 -1.79 1.72
CA VAL A 113 -12.02 -0.73 2.69
C VAL A 113 -12.34 -1.41 4.01
N GLY A 114 -11.50 -1.21 5.00
CA GLY A 114 -11.55 -1.99 6.23
C GLY A 114 -12.54 -1.42 7.25
N GLY A 115 -13.55 -2.24 7.61
CA GLY A 115 -14.42 -2.03 8.75
C GLY A 115 -15.17 -0.70 8.76
N ARG A 116 -15.43 -0.11 7.58
CA ARG A 116 -16.10 1.19 7.43
C ARG A 116 -17.07 1.15 6.26
N ASP A 117 -18.13 1.92 6.41
CA ASP A 117 -19.08 2.15 5.32
C ASP A 117 -18.47 3.07 4.26
N ILE A 118 -18.92 2.91 3.03
CA ILE A 118 -18.67 3.87 1.94
C ILE A 118 -19.96 4.65 1.76
N GLU A 119 -19.96 5.90 2.18
CA GLU A 119 -21.11 6.78 2.07
C GLU A 119 -21.01 7.67 0.83
N VAL A 120 -22.05 7.67 0.00
CA VAL A 120 -22.23 8.60 -1.10
C VAL A 120 -23.35 9.55 -0.73
N THR A 121 -23.00 10.76 -0.29
CA THR A 121 -23.94 11.72 0.29
C THR A 121 -24.79 12.47 -0.72
N ASP A 122 -24.37 12.56 -1.98
CA ASP A 122 -25.12 13.20 -3.04
C ASP A 122 -26.12 12.21 -3.64
N PRO A 123 -27.46 12.46 -3.55
CA PRO A 123 -28.46 11.53 -4.06
C PRO A 123 -28.47 11.35 -5.58
N THR A 124 -27.78 12.25 -6.31
CA THR A 124 -27.63 12.14 -7.77
C THR A 124 -26.40 11.31 -8.16
N MET A 125 -25.55 10.97 -7.19
CA MET A 125 -24.33 10.19 -7.35
C MET A 125 -24.53 8.74 -6.86
N GLY A 126 -23.60 7.86 -7.18
CA GLY A 126 -23.64 6.46 -6.79
C GLY A 126 -22.40 5.71 -7.28
N VAL A 127 -22.37 4.42 -7.06
CA VAL A 127 -21.29 3.55 -7.53
C VAL A 127 -21.49 3.27 -9.02
N ILE A 128 -20.46 3.48 -9.83
CA ILE A 128 -20.51 3.19 -11.27
C ILE A 128 -19.81 1.85 -11.51
N LEU A 129 -20.56 0.93 -12.12
CA LEU A 129 -20.06 -0.38 -12.51
C LEU A 129 -20.05 -0.49 -14.04
N ALA A 130 -19.03 -1.15 -14.59
CA ALA A 130 -18.97 -1.47 -16.02
C ALA A 130 -19.54 -2.86 -16.26
N SER A 131 -20.42 -3.00 -17.26
CA SER A 131 -20.87 -4.29 -17.75
C SER A 131 -19.86 -4.90 -18.76
N PRO A 132 -19.96 -6.20 -19.08
CA PRO A 132 -19.03 -6.84 -20.02
C PRO A 132 -18.99 -6.20 -21.41
N ASP A 133 -20.07 -5.57 -21.86
CA ASP A 133 -20.16 -4.78 -23.11
C ASP A 133 -19.60 -3.36 -22.96
N LYS A 134 -18.90 -3.08 -21.86
CA LYS A 134 -18.23 -1.79 -21.51
C LYS A 134 -19.20 -0.62 -21.30
N LYS A 135 -20.48 -0.85 -21.20
CA LYS A 135 -21.43 0.16 -20.75
C LYS A 135 -21.25 0.43 -19.26
N ARG A 136 -21.54 1.65 -18.87
CA ARG A 136 -21.39 2.14 -17.50
C ARG A 136 -22.77 2.30 -16.87
N TRP A 137 -22.93 1.75 -15.66
CA TRP A 137 -24.18 1.78 -14.92
C TRP A 137 -23.95 2.40 -13.56
N ARG A 138 -24.76 3.38 -13.20
CA ARG A 138 -24.75 3.97 -11.87
C ARG A 138 -25.76 3.24 -11.00
N VAL A 139 -25.31 2.72 -9.87
CA VAL A 139 -26.16 2.13 -8.84
C VAL A 139 -26.51 3.20 -7.83
N THR A 140 -27.78 3.44 -7.61
CA THR A 140 -28.33 4.41 -6.64
C THR A 140 -29.39 3.75 -5.77
N VAL A 141 -29.77 4.41 -4.68
CA VAL A 141 -30.86 3.99 -3.80
C VAL A 141 -31.94 5.09 -3.77
N ASP A 142 -33.20 4.72 -3.80
CA ASP A 142 -34.31 5.65 -3.66
C ASP A 142 -34.71 5.89 -2.20
N ASN A 143 -35.69 6.76 -1.96
CA ASN A 143 -36.17 7.07 -0.62
C ASN A 143 -36.84 5.91 0.11
N ALA A 144 -37.21 4.83 -0.60
CA ALA A 144 -37.74 3.60 -0.04
C ALA A 144 -36.66 2.54 0.24
N GLY A 145 -35.37 2.85 -0.04
CA GLY A 145 -34.27 1.92 0.13
C GLY A 145 -34.11 0.93 -1.03
N VAL A 146 -34.74 1.18 -2.17
CA VAL A 146 -34.67 0.28 -3.34
C VAL A 146 -33.47 0.65 -4.21
N LEU A 147 -32.63 -0.35 -4.49
CA LEU A 147 -31.49 -0.20 -5.39
C LEU A 147 -31.95 -0.17 -6.86
N SER A 148 -31.42 0.74 -7.63
CA SER A 148 -31.62 0.83 -9.07
C SER A 148 -30.31 1.02 -9.82
N ALA A 149 -30.26 0.61 -11.09
CA ALA A 149 -29.13 0.82 -11.96
C ALA A 149 -29.60 1.55 -13.24
N ALA A 150 -28.97 2.70 -13.53
CA ALA A 150 -29.26 3.49 -14.71
C ALA A 150 -27.99 3.67 -15.56
N PRO A 151 -28.11 3.74 -16.90
CA PRO A 151 -26.96 3.99 -17.77
C PRO A 151 -26.38 5.37 -17.48
N VAL A 152 -25.04 5.44 -17.48
CA VAL A 152 -24.31 6.71 -17.41
C VAL A 152 -24.03 7.14 -18.83
N ILE A 153 -24.63 8.24 -19.27
CA ILE A 153 -24.44 8.86 -20.59
C ILE A 153 -23.10 9.57 -20.64
#